data_2f5ddd63784a9a40ad7a271a39ecc111
#
_entry.id   2f5ddd63784a9a40ad7a271a39ecc111
#
_cell.length_a   1.000
_cell.length_b   1.000
_cell.length_c   1.000
_cell.angle_alpha   90.00
_cell.angle_beta   90.00
_cell.angle_gamma   90.00
#
_symmetry.space_group_name_H-M   'P 1'
#
loop_
_entity.id
_entity.type
_entity.pdbx_description
1 polymer ?
#
loop_
_entity_poly.entity_id
_entity_poly.type
_entity_poly.pdbx_seq_one_letter_code
_entity_poly.pdbx_strand_id
1 'polypeptide(L)'
;TKESAKNFQPGELDLDENGELTGLVKEEGFGYLNSMITYDDEKLLEAYKLCDKMFLSKGITSVHDAGAYGGQFVKVLQTACMNRDVHIRVYEMIYRMLGKQSIKDFIYEHIKTGLHTGIGDAHYKLGPAKMLIDGSSSAPSCSTREPYSHDPSLPQIINWTQEEMNQVFEDAHLAGFQITAHCIGDNAVEKMIHTIEYVTTKYPRKNCRPRIEHCAMIDKEMLQQIKKLGIIPISNPGLVAFNAKDYNRYYGDRVNMMFANRSYIEEGIIAAAGADAPCMDVNPMLGIWGAVERKDIVNGEECGTCQCIDALDAIRMFTINGAY
;
A
#
# COMPACT_ATOMS: atom_id res chain seq x y z
N THR A 1 6.19 25.54 13.94
CA THR A 1 7.18 26.41 14.60
C THR A 1 8.41 25.59 14.98
N LYS A 2 9.58 26.24 15.17
CA LYS A 2 10.80 25.59 15.71
C LYS A 2 10.55 24.80 17.00
N GLU A 3 9.62 25.24 17.81
CA GLU A 3 9.25 24.58 19.05
C GLU A 3 8.45 23.29 18.80
N SER A 4 7.57 23.30 17.81
CA SER A 4 6.86 22.10 17.37
C SER A 4 7.79 21.07 16.72
N ALA A 5 8.88 21.53 16.08
CA ALA A 5 9.86 20.64 15.44
C ALA A 5 10.59 19.70 16.44
N LYS A 6 10.69 20.10 17.71
CA LYS A 6 11.33 19.29 18.77
C LYS A 6 10.57 18.00 19.10
N ASN A 7 9.30 17.89 18.68
CA ASN A 7 8.46 16.72 18.92
C ASN A 7 8.58 15.66 17.80
N PHE A 8 9.35 15.95 16.75
CA PHE A 8 9.53 15.07 15.57
C PHE A 8 10.93 14.47 15.57
N GLN A 9 11.06 13.30 14.96
CA GLN A 9 12.36 12.68 14.80
C GLN A 9 13.23 13.45 13.79
N PRO A 10 14.57 13.36 13.89
CA PRO A 10 15.45 13.96 12.91
C PRO A 10 15.13 13.48 11.48
N GLY A 11 14.90 14.43 10.57
CA GLY A 11 14.56 14.15 9.18
C GLY A 11 13.07 14.15 8.84
N GLU A 12 12.17 14.17 9.83
CA GLU A 12 10.72 14.33 9.59
C GLU A 12 10.34 15.76 9.23
N LEU A 13 11.03 16.73 9.83
CA LEU A 13 11.00 18.13 9.44
C LEU A 13 12.39 18.53 8.99
N ASP A 14 12.51 18.98 7.75
CA ASP A 14 13.78 19.40 7.19
C ASP A 14 14.15 20.80 7.68
N LEU A 15 15.40 20.96 8.11
CA LEU A 15 15.95 22.20 8.60
C LEU A 15 17.14 22.63 7.74
N ASP A 16 17.27 23.92 7.48
CA ASP A 16 18.44 24.50 6.84
C ASP A 16 19.66 24.55 7.79
N GLU A 17 20.78 25.05 7.30
CA GLU A 17 22.03 25.22 8.05
C GLU A 17 21.91 26.16 9.26
N ASN A 18 20.88 27.01 9.31
CA ASN A 18 20.58 27.95 10.41
C ASN A 18 19.54 27.34 11.38
N GLY A 19 19.08 26.11 11.13
CA GLY A 19 18.04 25.45 11.90
C GLY A 19 16.64 26.02 11.66
N GLU A 20 16.41 26.70 10.51
CA GLU A 20 15.07 27.13 10.09
C GLU A 20 14.39 26.01 9.28
N LEU A 21 13.05 25.94 9.38
CA LEU A 21 12.26 24.98 8.60
C LEU A 21 12.34 25.31 7.10
N THR A 22 12.79 24.35 6.28
CA THR A 22 12.82 24.50 4.82
C THR A 22 11.43 24.40 4.18
N GLY A 23 10.44 23.87 4.89
CA GLY A 23 9.11 23.56 4.41
C GLY A 23 8.93 22.12 3.93
N LEU A 24 10.00 21.34 3.82
CA LEU A 24 9.92 19.91 3.52
C LEU A 24 9.53 19.13 4.79
N VAL A 25 8.44 18.35 4.69
CA VAL A 25 7.87 17.59 5.79
C VAL A 25 7.69 16.15 5.33
N LYS A 26 8.10 15.19 6.15
CA LYS A 26 8.06 13.76 5.86
C LYS A 26 7.34 12.99 6.97
N GLU A 27 6.85 11.81 6.63
CA GLU A 27 6.34 10.78 7.56
C GLU A 27 5.36 11.32 8.62
N GLU A 28 5.67 11.21 9.91
CA GLU A 28 4.80 11.65 10.99
C GLU A 28 4.55 13.16 10.99
N GLY A 29 5.53 13.95 10.53
CA GLY A 29 5.35 15.39 10.30
C GLY A 29 4.25 15.69 9.30
N PHE A 30 4.18 14.93 8.20
CA PHE A 30 3.10 15.02 7.21
C PHE A 30 1.74 14.61 7.83
N GLY A 31 1.71 13.50 8.58
CA GLY A 31 0.51 13.05 9.31
C GLY A 31 0.00 14.12 10.29
N TYR A 32 0.91 14.78 11.02
CA TYR A 32 0.57 15.87 11.92
C TYR A 32 -0.06 17.06 11.19
N LEU A 33 0.52 17.50 10.06
CA LEU A 33 -0.06 18.60 9.28
C LEU A 33 -1.44 18.24 8.75
N ASN A 34 -1.62 17.03 8.25
CA ASN A 34 -2.93 16.56 7.77
C ASN A 34 -3.96 16.49 8.89
N SER A 35 -3.58 16.17 10.12
CA SER A 35 -4.49 16.16 11.26
C SER A 35 -5.06 17.53 11.62
N MET A 36 -4.41 18.61 11.17
CA MET A 36 -4.88 19.98 11.36
C MET A 36 -5.94 20.39 10.32
N ILE A 37 -6.06 19.63 9.24
CA ILE A 37 -7.07 19.88 8.20
C ILE A 37 -8.35 19.16 8.61
N THR A 38 -9.42 19.91 8.80
CA THR A 38 -10.72 19.37 9.15
C THR A 38 -11.69 19.53 7.98
N TYR A 39 -12.44 18.47 7.73
CA TYR A 39 -13.52 18.49 6.75
C TYR A 39 -14.85 18.23 7.47
N ASP A 40 -15.93 18.90 7.04
CA ASP A 40 -17.27 18.50 7.43
C ASP A 40 -17.76 17.31 6.59
N ASP A 41 -18.79 16.63 7.07
CA ASP A 41 -19.34 15.45 6.42
C ASP A 41 -19.88 15.76 5.00
N GLU A 42 -20.39 16.96 4.76
CA GLU A 42 -20.93 17.38 3.46
C GLU A 42 -19.81 17.50 2.42
N LYS A 43 -18.69 18.14 2.77
CA LYS A 43 -17.52 18.24 1.88
C LYS A 43 -16.89 16.89 1.59
N LEU A 44 -16.81 16.00 2.58
CA LEU A 44 -16.33 14.64 2.36
C LEU A 44 -17.25 13.87 1.41
N LEU A 45 -18.55 13.98 1.57
CA LEU A 45 -19.52 13.35 0.68
C LEU A 45 -19.40 13.90 -0.75
N GLU A 46 -19.25 15.21 -0.92
CA GLU A 46 -19.02 15.82 -2.23
C GLU A 46 -17.74 15.29 -2.88
N ALA A 47 -16.65 15.21 -2.12
CA ALA A 47 -15.39 14.65 -2.60
C ALA A 47 -15.54 13.19 -3.04
N TYR A 48 -16.22 12.35 -2.29
CA TYR A 48 -16.47 10.95 -2.68
C TYR A 48 -17.34 10.85 -3.94
N LYS A 49 -18.35 11.70 -4.12
CA LYS A 49 -19.16 11.77 -5.35
C LYS A 49 -18.32 12.21 -6.57
N LEU A 50 -17.35 13.09 -6.39
CA LEU A 50 -16.43 13.49 -7.45
C LEU A 50 -15.47 12.35 -7.80
N CYS A 51 -14.92 11.66 -6.81
CA CYS A 51 -14.09 10.47 -7.01
C CYS A 51 -14.87 9.36 -7.73
N ASP A 52 -16.11 9.07 -7.35
CA ASP A 52 -16.98 8.08 -8.00
C ASP A 52 -17.14 8.37 -9.49
N LYS A 53 -17.47 9.61 -9.85
CA LYS A 53 -17.58 10.03 -11.26
C LYS A 53 -16.25 9.88 -12.01
N MET A 54 -15.14 10.25 -11.38
CA MET A 54 -13.81 10.13 -11.97
C MET A 54 -13.46 8.65 -12.21
N PHE A 55 -13.66 7.78 -11.24
CA PHE A 55 -13.38 6.35 -11.36
C PHE A 55 -14.25 5.70 -12.44
N LEU A 56 -15.54 5.96 -12.45
CA LEU A 56 -16.46 5.45 -13.47
C LEU A 56 -16.08 5.92 -14.88
N SER A 57 -15.62 7.17 -15.03
CA SER A 57 -15.15 7.69 -16.33
C SER A 57 -13.91 6.97 -16.87
N LYS A 58 -13.17 6.25 -16.01
CA LYS A 58 -12.02 5.42 -16.37
C LYS A 58 -12.35 3.92 -16.41
N GLY A 59 -13.64 3.56 -16.31
CA GLY A 59 -14.10 2.17 -16.32
C GLY A 59 -13.84 1.42 -14.99
N ILE A 60 -13.48 2.11 -13.93
CA ILE A 60 -13.26 1.52 -12.60
C ILE A 60 -14.63 1.34 -11.92
N THR A 61 -14.96 0.12 -11.57
CA THR A 61 -16.25 -0.23 -10.92
C THR A 61 -16.08 -0.77 -9.50
N SER A 62 -14.85 -0.99 -9.07
CA SER A 62 -14.52 -1.44 -7.71
C SER A 62 -13.17 -0.87 -7.29
N VAL A 63 -13.07 -0.48 -6.03
CA VAL A 63 -11.81 -0.01 -5.45
C VAL A 63 -11.57 -0.71 -4.12
N HIS A 64 -10.28 -0.90 -3.80
CA HIS A 64 -9.85 -1.18 -2.44
C HIS A 64 -9.32 0.13 -1.88
N ASP A 65 -10.05 0.72 -0.94
CA ASP A 65 -9.60 1.92 -0.26
C ASP A 65 -8.52 1.54 0.75
N ALA A 66 -7.31 1.99 0.47
CA ALA A 66 -6.14 1.60 1.25
C ALA A 66 -6.05 2.29 2.62
N GLY A 67 -7.08 3.02 2.99
CA GLY A 67 -7.25 3.61 4.31
C GLY A 67 -7.36 5.12 4.32
N ALA A 68 -8.03 5.61 5.33
CA ALA A 68 -8.44 6.99 5.50
C ALA A 68 -7.81 7.65 6.72
N TYR A 69 -8.18 8.90 6.96
CA TYR A 69 -7.69 9.70 8.09
C TYR A 69 -8.50 9.49 9.38
N GLY A 70 -9.28 8.43 9.48
CA GLY A 70 -9.99 8.03 10.68
C GLY A 70 -11.48 7.77 10.51
N GLY A 71 -12.19 7.54 11.62
CA GLY A 71 -13.56 7.06 11.63
C GLY A 71 -14.59 7.97 10.94
N GLN A 72 -14.35 9.29 10.84
CA GLN A 72 -15.23 10.19 10.09
C GLN A 72 -15.26 9.84 8.60
N PHE A 73 -14.08 9.57 8.00
CA PHE A 73 -13.97 9.20 6.59
C PHE A 73 -14.67 7.88 6.32
N VAL A 74 -14.42 6.87 7.16
CA VAL A 74 -15.09 5.55 7.13
C VAL A 74 -16.61 5.73 7.18
N LYS A 75 -17.12 6.52 8.15
CA LYS A 75 -18.56 6.77 8.33
C LYS A 75 -19.19 7.38 7.08
N VAL A 76 -18.58 8.44 6.54
CA VAL A 76 -19.15 9.16 5.37
C VAL A 76 -19.10 8.28 4.12
N LEU A 77 -17.99 7.58 3.86
CA LEU A 77 -17.89 6.68 2.71
C LEU A 77 -18.89 5.52 2.79
N GLN A 78 -18.96 4.86 3.94
CA GLN A 78 -19.94 3.79 4.18
C GLN A 78 -21.37 4.28 3.94
N THR A 79 -21.72 5.44 4.52
CA THR A 79 -23.06 6.04 4.36
C THR A 79 -23.35 6.37 2.89
N ALA A 80 -22.37 6.94 2.17
CA ALA A 80 -22.50 7.26 0.75
C ALA A 80 -22.73 6.00 -0.11
N CYS A 81 -22.04 4.91 0.20
CA CYS A 81 -22.23 3.61 -0.49
C CYS A 81 -23.63 3.02 -0.17
N MET A 82 -24.06 3.07 1.08
CA MET A 82 -25.38 2.57 1.50
C MET A 82 -26.52 3.35 0.85
N ASN A 83 -26.42 4.66 0.74
CA ASN A 83 -27.39 5.55 0.12
C ASN A 83 -27.33 5.53 -1.41
N ARG A 84 -26.35 4.88 -2.02
CA ARG A 84 -26.07 4.93 -3.46
C ARG A 84 -25.68 6.32 -3.98
N ASP A 85 -25.10 7.12 -3.14
CA ASP A 85 -24.43 8.38 -3.51
C ASP A 85 -23.07 8.11 -4.20
N VAL A 86 -22.45 6.97 -3.87
CA VAL A 86 -21.27 6.37 -4.51
C VAL A 86 -21.70 5.05 -5.14
N HIS A 87 -21.40 4.86 -6.42
CA HIS A 87 -21.88 3.72 -7.23
C HIS A 87 -20.86 2.61 -7.40
N ILE A 88 -19.55 2.94 -7.30
CA ILE A 88 -18.48 1.92 -7.30
C ILE A 88 -18.57 1.06 -6.05
N ARG A 89 -18.06 -0.16 -6.14
CA ARG A 89 -17.92 -1.04 -4.97
C ARG A 89 -16.66 -0.70 -4.21
N VAL A 90 -16.76 -0.61 -2.90
CA VAL A 90 -15.65 -0.25 -2.01
C VAL A 90 -15.33 -1.40 -1.07
N TYR A 91 -14.05 -1.77 -1.00
CA TYR A 91 -13.48 -2.66 0.01
C TYR A 91 -12.50 -1.84 0.86
N GLU A 92 -12.95 -1.40 2.03
CA GLU A 92 -12.26 -0.42 2.86
C GLU A 92 -11.35 -1.07 3.89
N MET A 93 -10.06 -0.74 3.84
CA MET A 93 -9.07 -1.25 4.78
C MET A 93 -9.12 -0.48 6.10
N ILE A 94 -8.88 -1.18 7.19
CA ILE A 94 -8.74 -0.57 8.52
C ILE A 94 -7.33 -0.03 8.66
N TYR A 95 -7.19 1.24 8.34
CA TYR A 95 -5.93 1.96 8.37
C TYR A 95 -6.16 3.44 8.69
N ARG A 96 -5.26 4.04 9.48
CA ARG A 96 -5.30 5.47 9.80
C ARG A 96 -3.92 6.08 9.61
N MET A 97 -3.79 6.98 8.65
CA MET A 97 -2.52 7.61 8.27
C MET A 97 -2.14 8.76 9.21
N LEU A 98 -1.87 8.46 10.48
CA LEU A 98 -1.47 9.43 11.50
C LEU A 98 -0.35 8.89 12.40
N GLY A 99 0.60 8.13 11.82
CA GLY A 99 1.73 7.55 12.55
C GLY A 99 1.44 6.18 13.20
N LYS A 100 2.50 5.53 13.61
CA LYS A 100 2.53 4.15 14.13
C LYS A 100 1.49 3.88 15.21
N GLN A 101 1.47 4.72 16.26
CA GLN A 101 0.54 4.51 17.39
C GLN A 101 -0.91 4.63 16.94
N SER A 102 -1.20 5.60 16.07
CA SER A 102 -2.55 5.81 15.54
C SER A 102 -3.04 4.63 14.69
N ILE A 103 -2.16 4.02 13.90
CA ILE A 103 -2.45 2.79 13.13
C ILE A 103 -2.84 1.66 14.09
N LYS A 104 -2.01 1.42 15.09
CA LYS A 104 -2.22 0.39 16.10
C LYS A 104 -3.53 0.58 16.85
N ASP A 105 -3.78 1.78 17.35
CA ASP A 105 -4.99 2.10 18.11
C ASP A 105 -6.23 1.89 17.26
N PHE A 106 -6.22 2.31 15.99
CA PHE A 106 -7.35 2.17 15.09
C PHE A 106 -7.69 0.70 14.78
N ILE A 107 -6.69 -0.15 14.62
CA ILE A 107 -6.89 -1.59 14.48
C ILE A 107 -7.55 -2.17 15.75
N TYR A 108 -7.02 -1.85 16.93
CA TYR A 108 -7.57 -2.36 18.20
C TYR A 108 -8.96 -1.79 18.52
N GLU A 109 -9.28 -0.56 18.13
CA GLU A 109 -10.64 -0.01 18.24
C GLU A 109 -11.63 -0.87 17.45
N HIS A 110 -11.28 -1.27 16.22
CA HIS A 110 -12.13 -2.14 15.40
C HIS A 110 -12.24 -3.55 15.97
N ILE A 111 -11.15 -4.13 16.45
CA ILE A 111 -11.17 -5.44 17.14
C ILE A 111 -12.15 -5.42 18.32
N LYS A 112 -12.11 -4.37 19.16
CA LYS A 112 -12.99 -4.22 20.33
C LYS A 112 -14.47 -4.12 19.98
N THR A 113 -14.82 -3.65 18.79
CA THR A 113 -16.23 -3.58 18.35
C THR A 113 -16.79 -4.95 17.92
N GLY A 114 -15.94 -5.96 17.77
CA GLY A 114 -16.33 -7.27 17.24
C GLY A 114 -16.56 -7.29 15.73
N LEU A 115 -16.21 -6.23 15.01
CA LEU A 115 -16.22 -6.21 13.56
C LEU A 115 -15.06 -7.02 13.00
N HIS A 116 -15.21 -7.53 11.78
CA HIS A 116 -14.16 -8.28 11.09
C HIS A 116 -14.29 -8.13 9.56
N THR A 117 -13.28 -8.55 8.83
CA THR A 117 -13.27 -8.51 7.36
C THR A 117 -14.49 -9.21 6.76
N GLY A 118 -15.10 -8.56 5.76
CA GLY A 118 -16.22 -9.08 4.99
C GLY A 118 -17.59 -8.59 5.46
N ILE A 119 -17.68 -7.89 6.59
CA ILE A 119 -18.93 -7.24 7.02
C ILE A 119 -19.29 -6.15 6.00
N GLY A 120 -20.57 -6.09 5.64
CA GLY A 120 -21.11 -5.16 4.65
C GLY A 120 -21.97 -5.86 3.60
N ASP A 121 -22.08 -5.26 2.43
CA ASP A 121 -22.88 -5.76 1.32
C ASP A 121 -22.11 -5.84 -0.01
N ALA A 122 -22.81 -5.87 -1.13
CA ALA A 122 -22.18 -5.91 -2.46
C ALA A 122 -21.53 -4.59 -2.87
N HIS A 123 -21.82 -3.47 -2.22
CA HIS A 123 -21.28 -2.15 -2.54
C HIS A 123 -20.22 -1.65 -1.56
N TYR A 124 -20.34 -2.01 -0.30
CA TYR A 124 -19.37 -1.67 0.72
C TYR A 124 -19.06 -2.88 1.59
N LYS A 125 -17.79 -3.18 1.74
CA LYS A 125 -17.30 -4.21 2.66
C LYS A 125 -16.12 -3.71 3.47
N LEU A 126 -16.11 -4.07 4.74
CA LEU A 126 -14.96 -3.90 5.60
C LEU A 126 -13.84 -4.85 5.15
N GLY A 127 -12.70 -4.29 4.89
CA GLY A 127 -11.51 -4.96 4.38
C GLY A 127 -10.54 -5.43 5.45
N PRO A 128 -9.24 -5.55 5.12
CA PRO A 128 -8.20 -6.00 6.03
C PRO A 128 -7.80 -4.95 7.05
N ALA A 129 -7.22 -5.43 8.15
CA ALA A 129 -6.38 -4.59 9.01
C ALA A 129 -5.04 -4.33 8.29
N LYS A 130 -4.68 -3.06 8.13
CA LYS A 130 -3.50 -2.64 7.37
C LYS A 130 -2.48 -1.93 8.26
N MET A 131 -1.20 -2.20 8.03
CA MET A 131 -0.07 -1.48 8.61
C MET A 131 0.79 -0.84 7.52
N LEU A 132 1.61 0.13 7.89
CA LEU A 132 2.64 0.75 7.06
C LEU A 132 4.01 0.35 7.62
N ILE A 133 4.73 -0.52 6.91
CA ILE A 133 5.96 -1.11 7.45
C ILE A 133 7.17 -0.24 7.14
N ASP A 134 7.27 0.26 5.90
CA ASP A 134 8.42 1.04 5.45
C ASP A 134 8.02 2.26 4.62
N GLY A 135 8.99 2.91 4.03
CA GLY A 135 8.81 4.13 3.24
C GLY A 135 8.55 3.89 1.76
N SER A 136 8.78 4.91 0.95
CA SER A 136 8.45 4.98 -0.48
C SER A 136 9.55 4.43 -1.39
N SER A 137 9.16 3.97 -2.59
CA SER A 137 10.08 3.58 -3.65
C SER A 137 10.56 4.76 -4.50
N SER A 138 9.71 5.72 -4.77
CA SER A 138 10.00 6.86 -5.65
C SER A 138 10.76 7.99 -4.94
N ALA A 139 10.55 8.14 -3.63
CA ALA A 139 11.42 8.95 -2.77
C ALA A 139 12.18 7.97 -1.88
N PRO A 140 13.42 7.58 -2.22
CA PRO A 140 14.07 6.38 -1.67
C PRO A 140 14.19 6.47 -0.14
N SER A 141 13.20 5.89 0.52
CA SER A 141 13.09 5.80 1.97
C SER A 141 12.65 4.40 2.44
N CYS A 142 12.30 3.51 1.52
CA CYS A 142 11.91 2.13 1.85
C CYS A 142 13.06 1.32 2.47
N SER A 143 12.71 0.29 3.23
CA SER A 143 13.70 -0.54 3.94
C SER A 143 14.18 -1.69 3.06
N THR A 144 15.43 -1.59 2.59
CA THR A 144 16.09 -2.62 1.78
C THR A 144 17.19 -3.32 2.57
N ARG A 145 17.43 -4.61 2.28
CA ARG A 145 18.52 -5.39 2.92
C ARG A 145 19.90 -4.84 2.56
N GLU A 146 20.06 -4.41 1.30
CA GLU A 146 21.27 -3.75 0.83
C GLU A 146 21.05 -2.24 0.72
N PRO A 147 22.07 -1.40 0.94
CA PRO A 147 21.96 0.04 0.75
C PRO A 147 21.52 0.44 -0.66
N TYR A 148 21.04 1.67 -0.83
CA TYR A 148 20.71 2.21 -2.15
C TYR A 148 21.94 2.29 -3.04
N SER A 149 21.78 1.95 -4.32
CA SER A 149 22.91 1.84 -5.27
C SER A 149 23.56 3.18 -5.57
N HIS A 150 22.77 4.28 -5.58
CA HIS A 150 23.27 5.61 -5.92
C HIS A 150 23.87 6.37 -4.73
N ASP A 151 23.40 6.10 -3.53
CA ASP A 151 23.89 6.71 -2.30
C ASP A 151 23.62 5.78 -1.10
N PRO A 152 24.65 5.01 -0.70
CA PRO A 152 24.54 4.09 0.43
C PRO A 152 24.32 4.75 1.80
N SER A 153 24.48 6.08 1.90
CA SER A 153 24.32 6.83 3.15
C SER A 153 22.88 7.26 3.44
N LEU A 154 21.99 7.13 2.46
CA LEU A 154 20.59 7.52 2.64
C LEU A 154 19.90 6.68 3.71
N PRO A 155 19.17 7.33 4.62
CA PRO A 155 18.44 6.63 5.66
C PRO A 155 17.29 5.80 5.07
N GLN A 156 17.04 4.67 5.70
CA GLN A 156 15.92 3.79 5.40
C GLN A 156 14.93 3.84 6.55
N ILE A 157 13.64 3.80 6.23
CA ILE A 157 12.56 3.84 7.22
C ILE A 157 12.04 2.43 7.42
N ILE A 158 11.99 1.99 8.67
CA ILE A 158 11.28 0.80 9.11
C ILE A 158 10.51 1.14 10.39
N ASN A 159 9.19 1.11 10.32
CA ASN A 159 8.33 1.62 11.38
C ASN A 159 8.10 0.63 12.53
N TRP A 160 8.30 -0.68 12.28
CA TRP A 160 7.89 -1.74 13.20
C TRP A 160 8.98 -2.78 13.42
N THR A 161 9.11 -3.25 14.65
CA THR A 161 9.89 -4.47 14.93
C THR A 161 9.10 -5.71 14.48
N GLN A 162 9.77 -6.84 14.34
CA GLN A 162 9.13 -8.10 13.98
C GLN A 162 8.10 -8.53 15.04
N GLU A 163 8.44 -8.33 16.32
CA GLU A 163 7.59 -8.67 17.45
C GLU A 163 6.32 -7.84 17.49
N GLU A 164 6.42 -6.55 17.23
CA GLU A 164 5.26 -5.65 17.16
C GLU A 164 4.31 -6.05 16.02
N MET A 165 4.86 -6.34 14.84
CA MET A 165 4.08 -6.82 13.69
C MET A 165 3.37 -8.13 14.02
N ASN A 166 4.11 -9.09 14.58
CA ASN A 166 3.55 -10.38 14.97
C ASN A 166 2.39 -10.19 15.95
N GLN A 167 2.54 -9.36 16.97
CA GLN A 167 1.50 -9.13 17.97
C GLN A 167 0.24 -8.50 17.39
N VAL A 168 0.38 -7.38 16.65
CA VAL A 168 -0.78 -6.67 16.09
C VAL A 168 -1.53 -7.54 15.09
N PHE A 169 -0.80 -8.25 14.21
CA PHE A 169 -1.43 -9.10 13.21
C PHE A 169 -1.95 -10.44 13.78
N GLU A 170 -1.37 -10.97 14.84
CA GLU A 170 -1.96 -12.09 15.58
C GLU A 170 -3.32 -11.70 16.14
N ASP A 171 -3.42 -10.56 16.83
CA ASP A 171 -4.66 -10.09 17.41
C ASP A 171 -5.73 -9.78 16.33
N ALA A 172 -5.32 -9.13 15.23
CA ALA A 172 -6.22 -8.87 14.11
C ALA A 172 -6.71 -10.16 13.42
N HIS A 173 -5.82 -11.11 13.21
CA HIS A 173 -6.15 -12.41 12.62
C HIS A 173 -7.12 -13.21 13.50
N LEU A 174 -6.87 -13.28 14.81
CA LEU A 174 -7.75 -13.94 15.79
C LEU A 174 -9.13 -13.28 15.87
N ALA A 175 -9.19 -11.96 15.69
CA ALA A 175 -10.44 -11.22 15.61
C ALA A 175 -11.19 -11.40 14.27
N GLY A 176 -10.63 -12.15 13.32
CA GLY A 176 -11.28 -12.45 12.03
C GLY A 176 -10.90 -11.50 10.89
N PHE A 177 -9.96 -10.57 11.10
CA PHE A 177 -9.50 -9.71 10.01
C PHE A 177 -8.59 -10.45 9.02
N GLN A 178 -8.72 -10.11 7.74
CA GLN A 178 -7.66 -10.28 6.77
C GLN A 178 -6.52 -9.32 7.16
N ILE A 179 -5.27 -9.71 6.97
CA ILE A 179 -4.11 -8.88 7.30
C ILE A 179 -3.39 -8.43 6.03
N THR A 180 -2.93 -7.19 6.03
CA THR A 180 -2.12 -6.63 4.95
C THR A 180 -1.18 -5.56 5.46
N ALA A 181 -0.13 -5.27 4.71
CA ALA A 181 0.77 -4.16 5.00
C ALA A 181 1.36 -3.57 3.72
N HIS A 182 1.61 -2.27 3.75
CA HIS A 182 2.49 -1.60 2.80
C HIS A 182 3.93 -2.09 3.03
N CYS A 183 4.52 -2.71 2.02
CA CYS A 183 5.91 -3.17 2.02
C CYS A 183 6.53 -2.94 0.64
N ILE A 184 7.49 -2.03 0.57
CA ILE A 184 8.20 -1.67 -0.66
C ILE A 184 9.57 -2.36 -0.71
N GLY A 185 10.44 -2.12 0.26
CA GLY A 185 11.76 -2.71 0.31
C GLY A 185 11.74 -4.19 0.66
N ASP A 186 12.74 -4.92 0.19
CA ASP A 186 12.85 -6.37 0.41
C ASP A 186 12.96 -6.74 1.89
N ASN A 187 13.56 -5.89 2.75
CA ASN A 187 13.56 -6.11 4.19
C ASN A 187 12.14 -6.01 4.79
N ALA A 188 11.33 -5.06 4.33
CA ALA A 188 9.94 -4.92 4.79
C ALA A 188 9.06 -6.08 4.30
N VAL A 189 9.23 -6.49 3.03
CA VAL A 189 8.52 -7.65 2.46
C VAL A 189 8.86 -8.93 3.22
N GLU A 190 10.13 -9.19 3.51
CA GLU A 190 10.59 -10.34 4.28
C GLU A 190 9.97 -10.38 5.68
N LYS A 191 9.99 -9.26 6.40
CA LYS A 191 9.32 -9.15 7.70
C LYS A 191 7.83 -9.47 7.65
N MET A 192 7.13 -8.99 6.62
CA MET A 192 5.70 -9.28 6.46
C MET A 192 5.44 -10.76 6.11
N ILE A 193 6.28 -11.38 5.27
CA ILE A 193 6.22 -12.81 4.99
C ILE A 193 6.40 -13.61 6.29
N HIS A 194 7.40 -13.28 7.11
CA HIS A 194 7.62 -13.94 8.41
C HIS A 194 6.43 -13.76 9.35
N THR A 195 5.82 -12.57 9.40
CA THR A 195 4.61 -12.33 10.19
C THR A 195 3.44 -13.18 9.71
N ILE A 196 3.21 -13.26 8.39
CA ILE A 196 2.15 -14.08 7.82
C ILE A 196 2.39 -15.57 8.13
N GLU A 197 3.62 -16.05 7.95
CA GLU A 197 3.97 -17.45 8.27
C GLU A 197 3.74 -17.75 9.76
N TYR A 198 4.21 -16.87 10.65
CA TYR A 198 3.99 -16.99 12.10
C TYR A 198 2.51 -17.10 12.45
N VAL A 199 1.71 -16.13 11.97
CA VAL A 199 0.29 -16.04 12.33
C VAL A 199 -0.52 -17.21 11.75
N THR A 200 -0.32 -17.52 10.46
CA THR A 200 -1.12 -18.53 9.76
C THR A 200 -0.73 -19.97 10.13
N THR A 201 0.52 -20.18 10.55
CA THR A 201 0.98 -21.48 11.06
C THR A 201 0.47 -21.72 12.48
N LYS A 202 0.54 -20.71 13.33
CA LYS A 202 0.10 -20.80 14.74
C LYS A 202 -1.42 -20.88 14.86
N TYR A 203 -2.14 -20.17 14.00
CA TYR A 203 -3.61 -20.08 14.01
C TYR A 203 -4.19 -20.29 12.60
N PRO A 204 -4.21 -21.52 12.09
CA PRO A 204 -4.72 -21.80 10.75
C PRO A 204 -6.19 -21.38 10.58
N ARG A 205 -6.48 -20.57 9.57
CA ARG A 205 -7.83 -20.11 9.23
C ARG A 205 -8.07 -20.25 7.72
N LYS A 206 -9.16 -20.91 7.34
CA LYS A 206 -9.55 -21.02 5.94
C LYS A 206 -9.85 -19.64 5.34
N ASN A 207 -9.44 -19.43 4.11
CA ASN A 207 -9.70 -18.19 3.34
C ASN A 207 -9.22 -16.90 4.03
N CYS A 208 -8.15 -16.94 4.81
CA CYS A 208 -7.59 -15.74 5.44
C CYS A 208 -6.99 -14.78 4.42
N ARG A 209 -6.55 -15.26 3.24
CA ARG A 209 -6.06 -14.49 2.09
C ARG A 209 -5.13 -13.35 2.48
N PRO A 210 -4.01 -13.61 3.16
CA PRO A 210 -3.09 -12.55 3.55
C PRO A 210 -2.55 -11.82 2.32
N ARG A 211 -2.36 -10.50 2.43
CA ARG A 211 -1.91 -9.65 1.31
C ARG A 211 -0.62 -8.94 1.68
N ILE A 212 0.08 -8.49 0.67
CA ILE A 212 1.18 -7.52 0.78
C ILE A 212 0.93 -6.43 -0.26
N GLU A 213 0.65 -5.21 0.20
CA GLU A 213 0.49 -4.05 -0.66
C GLU A 213 1.85 -3.65 -1.21
N HIS A 214 1.90 -3.35 -2.49
CA HIS A 214 3.09 -3.14 -3.31
C HIS A 214 3.88 -4.42 -3.55
N CYS A 215 4.32 -5.12 -2.49
CA CYS A 215 5.20 -6.29 -2.60
C CYS A 215 6.30 -6.03 -3.63
N ALA A 216 6.92 -4.82 -3.51
CA ALA A 216 7.59 -4.22 -4.66
C ALA A 216 8.95 -4.85 -4.94
N MET A 217 9.76 -5.11 -3.91
CA MET A 217 11.06 -5.76 -4.07
C MET A 217 11.06 -7.14 -3.41
N ILE A 218 11.30 -8.16 -4.20
CA ILE A 218 11.40 -9.55 -3.73
C ILE A 218 12.63 -10.23 -4.32
N ASP A 219 12.94 -11.40 -3.83
CA ASP A 219 13.88 -12.33 -4.44
C ASP A 219 13.21 -13.69 -4.73
N LYS A 220 13.98 -14.64 -5.23
CA LYS A 220 13.48 -15.97 -5.58
C LYS A 220 13.02 -16.78 -4.36
N GLU A 221 13.66 -16.58 -3.20
CA GLU A 221 13.28 -17.26 -1.96
C GLU A 221 11.95 -16.73 -1.45
N MET A 222 11.79 -15.42 -1.40
CA MET A 222 10.52 -14.77 -1.04
C MET A 222 9.40 -15.17 -2.00
N LEU A 223 9.67 -15.28 -3.30
CA LEU A 223 8.68 -15.74 -4.29
C LEU A 223 8.14 -17.14 -3.94
N GLN A 224 9.00 -18.07 -3.54
CA GLN A 224 8.59 -19.40 -3.12
C GLN A 224 7.81 -19.39 -1.79
N GLN A 225 8.19 -18.51 -0.86
CA GLN A 225 7.46 -18.35 0.40
C GLN A 225 6.07 -17.75 0.17
N ILE A 226 5.95 -16.73 -0.69
CA ILE A 226 4.67 -16.13 -1.11
C ILE A 226 3.75 -17.21 -1.68
N LYS A 227 4.27 -18.07 -2.58
CA LYS A 227 3.52 -19.20 -3.13
C LYS A 227 3.08 -20.19 -2.06
N LYS A 228 4.02 -20.63 -1.21
CA LYS A 228 3.77 -21.60 -0.13
C LYS A 228 2.69 -21.13 0.84
N LEU A 229 2.71 -19.86 1.21
CA LEU A 229 1.81 -19.26 2.19
C LEU A 229 0.48 -18.75 1.58
N GLY A 230 0.34 -18.80 0.26
CA GLY A 230 -0.85 -18.27 -0.43
C GLY A 230 -1.04 -16.78 -0.25
N ILE A 231 0.06 -16.03 -0.15
CA ILE A 231 0.04 -14.57 -0.04
C ILE A 231 -0.39 -13.98 -1.38
N ILE A 232 -1.19 -12.92 -1.34
CA ILE A 232 -1.66 -12.19 -2.53
C ILE A 232 -0.87 -10.89 -2.64
N PRO A 233 0.12 -10.79 -3.56
CA PRO A 233 0.78 -9.53 -3.86
C PRO A 233 -0.17 -8.55 -4.54
N ILE A 234 -0.13 -7.28 -4.13
CA ILE A 234 -0.87 -6.19 -4.79
C ILE A 234 0.14 -5.28 -5.47
N SER A 235 0.43 -5.54 -6.72
CA SER A 235 1.46 -4.85 -7.49
C SER A 235 1.01 -3.48 -7.99
N ASN A 236 1.97 -2.56 -8.18
CA ASN A 236 1.73 -1.23 -8.77
C ASN A 236 2.61 -1.01 -10.00
N PRO A 237 2.40 -1.76 -11.09
CA PRO A 237 3.28 -1.72 -12.26
C PRO A 237 3.31 -0.35 -12.95
N GLY A 238 2.25 0.45 -12.79
CA GLY A 238 2.22 1.81 -13.30
C GLY A 238 3.26 2.75 -12.68
N LEU A 239 3.74 2.47 -11.45
CA LEU A 239 4.84 3.23 -10.86
C LEU A 239 6.11 3.15 -11.70
N VAL A 240 6.35 2.05 -12.40
CA VAL A 240 7.48 1.91 -13.33
C VAL A 240 7.36 2.88 -14.50
N ALA A 241 6.14 3.13 -14.98
CA ALA A 241 5.88 4.04 -16.10
C ALA A 241 6.30 5.50 -15.82
N PHE A 242 6.46 5.88 -14.57
CA PHE A 242 6.83 7.24 -14.18
C PHE A 242 8.17 7.35 -13.46
N ASN A 243 8.75 6.22 -13.03
CA ASN A 243 9.91 6.23 -12.16
C ASN A 243 11.04 5.29 -12.66
N ALA A 244 10.98 4.77 -13.89
CA ALA A 244 11.95 3.79 -14.38
C ALA A 244 13.40 4.24 -14.22
N LYS A 245 13.70 5.49 -14.61
CA LYS A 245 15.02 6.10 -14.48
C LYS A 245 15.50 6.14 -13.03
N ASP A 246 14.64 6.59 -12.13
CA ASP A 246 14.99 6.71 -10.71
C ASP A 246 15.12 5.34 -10.07
N TYR A 247 14.27 4.38 -10.42
CA TYR A 247 14.38 3.01 -9.93
C TYR A 247 15.69 2.34 -10.35
N ASN A 248 16.09 2.46 -11.62
CA ASN A 248 17.38 1.97 -12.08
C ASN A 248 18.54 2.59 -11.29
N ARG A 249 18.48 3.90 -11.04
CA ARG A 249 19.47 4.62 -10.25
C ARG A 249 19.50 4.18 -8.80
N TYR A 250 18.33 4.05 -8.16
CA TYR A 250 18.23 3.78 -6.72
C TYR A 250 18.52 2.33 -6.38
N TYR A 251 18.07 1.40 -7.23
CA TYR A 251 18.03 -0.03 -6.89
C TYR A 251 18.95 -0.90 -7.76
N GLY A 252 19.51 -0.39 -8.86
CA GLY A 252 20.38 -1.16 -9.75
C GLY A 252 19.70 -2.45 -10.23
N ASP A 253 20.43 -3.57 -10.21
CA ASP A 253 19.90 -4.87 -10.71
C ASP A 253 18.68 -5.41 -9.92
N ARG A 254 18.38 -4.87 -8.74
CA ARG A 254 17.20 -5.25 -7.95
C ARG A 254 15.89 -4.95 -8.66
N VAL A 255 15.87 -4.02 -9.63
CA VAL A 255 14.69 -3.74 -10.48
C VAL A 255 14.23 -4.97 -11.27
N ASN A 256 15.07 -5.96 -11.48
CA ASN A 256 14.72 -7.20 -12.17
C ASN A 256 13.76 -8.10 -11.38
N MET A 257 13.62 -7.87 -10.08
CA MET A 257 12.63 -8.53 -9.22
C MET A 257 11.70 -7.52 -8.55
N MET A 258 11.66 -6.28 -9.06
CA MET A 258 10.75 -5.24 -8.59
C MET A 258 9.41 -5.34 -9.33
N PHE A 259 8.29 -5.35 -8.57
CA PHE A 259 6.95 -5.62 -9.11
C PHE A 259 6.98 -6.85 -10.03
N ALA A 260 7.29 -8.01 -9.47
CA ALA A 260 7.68 -9.24 -10.16
C ALA A 260 6.49 -9.96 -10.84
N ASN A 261 5.73 -9.22 -11.67
CA ASN A 261 4.45 -9.65 -12.23
C ASN A 261 4.56 -10.94 -13.04
N ARG A 262 5.59 -11.06 -13.91
CA ARG A 262 5.84 -12.27 -14.69
C ARG A 262 6.17 -13.46 -13.80
N SER A 263 7.03 -13.25 -12.81
CA SER A 263 7.40 -14.29 -11.86
C SER A 263 6.18 -14.79 -11.06
N TYR A 264 5.25 -13.91 -10.67
CA TYR A 264 4.01 -14.33 -10.02
C TYR A 264 3.17 -15.24 -10.93
N ILE A 265 3.01 -14.87 -12.21
CA ILE A 265 2.24 -15.64 -13.17
C ILE A 265 2.89 -17.02 -13.44
N GLU A 266 4.20 -17.06 -13.68
CA GLU A 266 4.96 -18.29 -13.94
C GLU A 266 4.90 -19.26 -12.75
N GLU A 267 4.85 -18.75 -11.52
CA GLU A 267 4.68 -19.56 -10.32
C GLU A 267 3.21 -19.90 -10.00
N GLY A 268 2.25 -19.38 -10.75
CA GLY A 268 0.83 -19.58 -10.50
C GLY A 268 0.32 -18.85 -9.26
N ILE A 269 0.99 -17.78 -8.83
CA ILE A 269 0.59 -16.92 -7.72
C ILE A 269 -0.50 -15.95 -8.22
N ILE A 270 -1.61 -15.89 -7.51
CA ILE A 270 -2.65 -14.88 -7.77
C ILE A 270 -2.14 -13.54 -7.25
N ALA A 271 -1.75 -12.66 -8.17
CA ALA A 271 -1.38 -11.28 -7.85
C ALA A 271 -2.41 -10.32 -8.46
N ALA A 272 -2.81 -9.31 -7.70
CA ALA A 272 -3.64 -8.22 -8.20
C ALA A 272 -2.80 -6.96 -8.46
N ALA A 273 -3.39 -5.97 -9.12
CA ALA A 273 -2.72 -4.69 -9.37
C ALA A 273 -3.64 -3.51 -9.07
N GLY A 274 -3.02 -2.39 -8.71
CA GLY A 274 -3.71 -1.13 -8.42
C GLY A 274 -2.88 0.09 -8.82
N ALA A 275 -3.55 1.25 -8.90
CA ALA A 275 -2.91 2.51 -9.23
C ALA A 275 -2.20 3.15 -8.03
N ASP A 276 -2.69 2.89 -6.82
CA ASP A 276 -2.24 3.59 -5.60
C ASP A 276 -2.48 5.12 -5.69
N ALA A 277 -3.65 5.49 -6.20
CA ALA A 277 -4.02 6.91 -6.30
C ALA A 277 -4.16 7.55 -4.90
N PRO A 278 -3.69 8.79 -4.69
CA PRO A 278 -3.23 9.75 -5.69
C PRO A 278 -1.72 9.72 -5.99
N CYS A 279 -0.97 8.71 -5.51
CA CYS A 279 0.45 8.57 -5.83
C CYS A 279 0.68 8.41 -7.34
N MET A 280 -0.34 7.88 -8.04
CA MET A 280 -0.40 7.82 -9.51
C MET A 280 -1.77 8.26 -10.03
N ASP A 281 -1.83 8.51 -11.35
CA ASP A 281 -3.11 8.67 -12.05
C ASP A 281 -3.95 7.40 -11.88
N VAL A 282 -5.24 7.60 -11.61
CA VAL A 282 -6.20 6.50 -11.41
C VAL A 282 -6.43 5.63 -12.66
N ASN A 283 -6.00 6.09 -13.83
CA ASN A 283 -6.27 5.41 -15.11
C ASN A 283 -5.63 4.00 -15.14
N PRO A 284 -6.42 2.92 -15.12
CA PRO A 284 -5.88 1.56 -15.10
C PRO A 284 -5.09 1.20 -16.35
N MET A 285 -5.33 1.90 -17.48
CA MET A 285 -4.59 1.67 -18.72
C MET A 285 -3.10 2.05 -18.57
N LEU A 286 -2.76 3.03 -17.71
CA LEU A 286 -1.36 3.34 -17.40
C LEU A 286 -0.69 2.22 -16.60
N GLY A 287 -1.42 1.60 -15.67
CA GLY A 287 -0.93 0.44 -14.94
C GLY A 287 -0.74 -0.78 -15.85
N ILE A 288 -1.71 -1.06 -16.73
CA ILE A 288 -1.61 -2.12 -17.74
C ILE A 288 -0.41 -1.87 -18.66
N TRP A 289 -0.25 -0.65 -19.17
CA TRP A 289 0.88 -0.28 -20.00
C TRP A 289 2.22 -0.47 -19.25
N GLY A 290 2.31 -0.03 -18.02
CA GLY A 290 3.50 -0.22 -17.17
C GLY A 290 3.84 -1.70 -16.92
N ALA A 291 2.84 -2.58 -16.84
CA ALA A 291 3.04 -4.03 -16.70
C ALA A 291 3.56 -4.68 -18.00
N VAL A 292 3.09 -4.19 -19.17
CA VAL A 292 3.42 -4.74 -20.47
C VAL A 292 4.77 -4.21 -20.98
N GLU A 293 4.99 -2.90 -20.92
CA GLU A 293 6.14 -2.25 -21.52
C GLU A 293 7.34 -2.10 -20.56
N ARG A 294 7.08 -1.89 -19.28
CA ARG A 294 8.12 -1.63 -18.26
C ARG A 294 9.11 -0.53 -18.66
N LYS A 295 8.55 0.57 -19.17
CA LYS A 295 9.29 1.74 -19.66
C LYS A 295 8.77 3.01 -19.03
N ASP A 296 9.62 4.00 -18.92
CA ASP A 296 9.22 5.36 -18.57
C ASP A 296 8.43 5.98 -19.75
N ILE A 297 7.25 6.52 -19.45
CA ILE A 297 6.35 7.04 -20.49
C ILE A 297 6.87 8.36 -21.11
N VAL A 298 7.77 9.07 -20.41
CA VAL A 298 8.30 10.36 -20.85
C VAL A 298 9.59 10.20 -21.64
N ASN A 299 10.51 9.36 -21.14
CA ASN A 299 11.87 9.25 -21.70
C ASN A 299 12.17 7.89 -22.35
N GLY A 300 11.26 6.90 -22.19
CA GLY A 300 11.40 5.55 -22.78
C GLY A 300 12.42 4.65 -22.08
N GLU A 301 12.96 5.05 -20.92
CA GLU A 301 13.92 4.25 -20.19
C GLU A 301 13.30 2.95 -19.68
N GLU A 302 13.95 1.83 -19.93
CA GLU A 302 13.50 0.49 -19.52
C GLU A 302 13.87 0.19 -18.07
N CYS A 303 13.00 -0.54 -17.34
CA CYS A 303 13.24 -0.91 -15.96
C CYS A 303 12.70 -2.31 -15.67
N GLY A 304 13.60 -3.28 -15.47
CA GLY A 304 13.25 -4.66 -15.13
C GLY A 304 12.37 -5.34 -16.19
N THR A 305 12.69 -5.22 -17.47
CA THR A 305 11.89 -5.72 -18.60
C THR A 305 11.70 -7.24 -18.60
N CYS A 306 12.52 -8.00 -17.87
CA CYS A 306 12.30 -9.44 -17.65
C CYS A 306 10.98 -9.74 -16.92
N GLN A 307 10.33 -8.73 -16.30
CA GLN A 307 9.03 -8.84 -15.65
C GLN A 307 7.86 -8.32 -16.49
N CYS A 308 8.06 -8.04 -17.79
CA CYS A 308 6.97 -7.75 -18.73
C CYS A 308 6.00 -8.93 -18.81
N ILE A 309 4.71 -8.63 -18.86
CA ILE A 309 3.63 -9.61 -19.05
C ILE A 309 2.79 -9.24 -20.26
N ASP A 310 1.97 -10.13 -20.75
CA ASP A 310 1.04 -9.79 -21.82
C ASP A 310 -0.14 -8.94 -21.33
N ALA A 311 -0.83 -8.29 -22.27
CA ALA A 311 -1.93 -7.39 -21.95
C ALA A 311 -3.12 -8.10 -21.27
N LEU A 312 -3.38 -9.37 -21.61
CA LEU A 312 -4.48 -10.13 -21.03
C LEU A 312 -4.20 -10.45 -19.56
N ASP A 313 -2.99 -10.84 -19.24
CA ASP A 313 -2.58 -11.10 -17.86
C ASP A 313 -2.55 -9.79 -17.04
N ALA A 314 -2.10 -8.68 -17.63
CA ALA A 314 -2.21 -7.37 -16.99
C ALA A 314 -3.69 -7.01 -16.71
N ILE A 315 -4.61 -7.19 -17.65
CA ILE A 315 -6.05 -6.97 -17.44
C ILE A 315 -6.58 -7.88 -16.31
N ARG A 316 -6.17 -9.15 -16.25
CA ARG A 316 -6.58 -10.04 -15.16
C ARG A 316 -6.14 -9.53 -13.80
N MET A 317 -4.94 -9.00 -13.68
CA MET A 317 -4.44 -8.42 -12.42
C MET A 317 -5.28 -7.22 -11.98
N PHE A 318 -5.73 -6.37 -12.92
CA PHE A 318 -6.57 -5.19 -12.62
C PHE A 318 -8.07 -5.51 -12.49
N THR A 319 -8.50 -6.75 -12.72
CA THR A 319 -9.93 -7.13 -12.73
C THR A 319 -10.20 -8.36 -11.86
N ILE A 320 -10.17 -9.56 -12.46
CA ILE A 320 -10.61 -10.80 -11.81
C ILE A 320 -9.75 -11.15 -10.59
N ASN A 321 -8.45 -10.89 -10.64
CA ASN A 321 -7.57 -11.16 -9.51
C ASN A 321 -7.81 -10.20 -8.34
N GLY A 322 -8.17 -8.93 -8.62
CA GLY A 322 -8.59 -7.98 -7.59
C GLY A 322 -9.91 -8.36 -6.92
N ALA A 323 -10.80 -9.05 -7.65
CA ALA A 323 -12.08 -9.53 -7.14
C ALA A 323 -11.96 -10.83 -6.31
N TYR A 324 -10.84 -11.54 -6.42
CA TYR A 324 -10.58 -12.79 -5.68
C TYR A 324 -10.44 -12.52 -4.20
#